data_71fe84c72f57a1518d9242843c97fc7f
#
_entry.id   71fe84c72f57a1518d9242843c97fc7f
#
_cell.length_a   1.000
_cell.length_b   1.000
_cell.length_c   1.000
_cell.angle_alpha   90.00
_cell.angle_beta   90.00
_cell.angle_gamma   90.00
#
_symmetry.space_group_name_H-M   'P 1'
#
loop_
_entity.id
_entity.type
_entity.pdbx_description
1 polymer ?
#
loop_
_entity_poly.entity_id
_entity_poly.type
_entity_poly.pdbx_seq_one_letter_code
_entity_poly.pdbx_strand_id
1 'polypeptide(L)'
;MIRRPPRSTPKPSSAASDVYKRQLIELIENPKADVDDLMKHIKGPDFPTGGKVLGLQGIKDAYSTGRGKVKMQGTAYTETPDKGRSKLIITEIPYQVNKANLVEKIADLSRDKKLEGIAEIRDESDKDGMRIVIEVKKDAVPEVVLSQLYKQTQLEDTFGIILLALVDGTPKIMQLKEFLNQFLEFRQEVVIKRTEFDLSKAEDRAHILEGLKIALKDIDKVIETIKKSSDPASAKEGLVKKFKLSEKQAQAILDMRLQRLTGLETEKVINEYKEIIKLMAKLKGILDSKQKRMKIIKEELLDIKERFGEERRTEVIAEYTARSMEDLIADEDVVLTITHNGYITVSYTHLTLPTKA
;
A
#
# COMPACT_ATOMS: atom_id res chain seq x y z
N MET A 1 -3.71 -29.02 -8.13
CA MET A 1 -3.09 -28.05 -9.07
C MET A 1 -3.45 -26.64 -8.60
N ILE A 2 -2.54 -25.95 -7.90
CA ILE A 2 -2.73 -24.58 -7.48
C ILE A 2 -2.42 -23.69 -8.69
N ARG A 3 -3.44 -23.06 -9.27
CA ARG A 3 -3.25 -22.08 -10.34
C ARG A 3 -2.43 -20.90 -9.79
N ARG A 4 -1.27 -20.63 -10.38
CA ARG A 4 -0.50 -19.40 -10.12
C ARG A 4 -1.38 -18.20 -10.47
N PRO A 5 -1.45 -17.16 -9.62
CA PRO A 5 -2.17 -15.93 -9.96
C PRO A 5 -1.55 -15.27 -11.20
N PRO A 6 -2.33 -14.56 -12.03
CA PRO A 6 -1.83 -13.90 -13.23
C PRO A 6 -0.73 -12.89 -12.88
N ARG A 7 0.32 -12.86 -13.69
CA ARG A 7 1.57 -12.09 -13.51
C ARG A 7 1.44 -10.57 -13.71
N SER A 8 0.25 -9.98 -13.69
CA SER A 8 0.06 -8.55 -13.97
C SER A 8 -1.01 -7.93 -13.06
N THR A 9 -0.87 -8.04 -11.76
CA THR A 9 -1.44 -7.02 -10.90
C THR A 9 -0.44 -5.86 -10.86
N PRO A 10 -0.86 -4.60 -11.16
CA PRO A 10 -0.02 -3.45 -10.87
C PRO A 10 0.42 -3.56 -9.40
N LYS A 11 1.71 -3.47 -9.13
CA LYS A 11 2.17 -3.39 -7.75
C LYS A 11 1.45 -2.18 -7.15
N PRO A 12 0.65 -2.34 -6.06
CA PRO A 12 0.16 -1.18 -5.34
C PRO A 12 1.39 -0.33 -5.01
N SER A 13 1.29 0.99 -5.14
CA SER A 13 2.41 1.85 -4.79
C SER A 13 2.83 1.49 -3.36
N SER A 14 4.12 1.30 -3.13
CA SER A 14 4.64 0.89 -1.83
C SER A 14 4.35 1.94 -0.75
N ALA A 15 4.18 3.22 -1.12
CA ALA A 15 3.70 4.29 -0.25
C ALA A 15 2.30 3.99 0.31
N ALA A 16 1.37 3.48 -0.51
CA ALA A 16 0.07 3.00 0.00
C ALA A 16 0.25 1.90 1.05
N SER A 17 1.25 1.04 0.89
CA SER A 17 1.54 -0.03 1.85
C SER A 17 2.02 0.48 3.21
N ASP A 18 2.80 1.57 3.29
CA ASP A 18 3.27 2.15 4.55
C ASP A 18 2.12 2.78 5.35
N VAL A 19 1.22 3.43 4.65
CA VAL A 19 0.06 4.10 5.25
C VAL A 19 -0.88 3.11 5.92
N TYR A 20 -1.26 2.00 5.27
CA TYR A 20 -2.10 0.97 5.89
C TYR A 20 -1.46 0.34 7.13
N LYS A 21 -0.14 0.19 7.15
CA LYS A 21 0.58 -0.38 8.29
C LYS A 21 0.47 0.49 9.53
N ARG A 22 0.58 1.82 9.41
CA ARG A 22 0.43 2.74 10.55
C ARG A 22 -0.97 2.69 11.13
N GLN A 23 -2.01 2.64 10.29
CA GLN A 23 -3.40 2.52 10.73
C GLN A 23 -3.70 1.19 11.41
N LEU A 24 -3.15 0.08 10.86
CA LEU A 24 -3.29 -1.24 11.47
C LEU A 24 -2.61 -1.29 12.84
N ILE A 25 -1.45 -0.65 12.98
CA ILE A 25 -0.75 -0.54 14.27
C ILE A 25 -1.59 0.29 15.25
N GLU A 26 -2.14 1.43 14.81
CA GLU A 26 -3.04 2.25 15.63
C GLU A 26 -4.25 1.46 16.11
N LEU A 27 -4.92 0.70 15.24
CA LEU A 27 -6.06 -0.15 15.62
C LEU A 27 -5.68 -1.29 16.55
N ILE A 28 -4.46 -1.82 16.47
CA ILE A 28 -3.96 -2.84 17.39
C ILE A 28 -3.76 -2.23 18.78
N GLU A 29 -3.25 -0.99 18.87
CA GLU A 29 -2.99 -0.28 20.12
C GLU A 29 -4.26 0.35 20.71
N ASN A 30 -5.09 0.91 19.86
CA ASN A 30 -6.36 1.57 20.21
C ASN A 30 -7.53 1.03 19.36
N PRO A 31 -8.17 -0.07 19.76
CA PRO A 31 -9.32 -0.65 19.04
C PRO A 31 -10.54 0.29 18.95
N LYS A 32 -10.59 1.33 19.79
CA LYS A 32 -11.67 2.32 19.79
C LYS A 32 -11.41 3.51 18.85
N ALA A 33 -10.21 3.60 18.23
CA ALA A 33 -9.87 4.66 17.30
C ALA A 33 -10.99 4.89 16.28
N ASP A 34 -11.34 6.14 16.03
CA ASP A 34 -12.31 6.55 15.04
C ASP A 34 -11.67 6.86 13.68
N VAL A 35 -12.46 7.33 12.71
CA VAL A 35 -11.97 7.67 11.38
C VAL A 35 -11.01 8.86 11.44
N ASP A 36 -11.25 9.82 12.31
CA ASP A 36 -10.41 11.01 12.45
C ASP A 36 -9.04 10.65 13.05
N ASP A 37 -8.98 9.70 13.98
CA ASP A 37 -7.71 9.16 14.50
C ASP A 37 -6.93 8.43 13.40
N LEU A 38 -7.60 7.62 12.60
CA LEU A 38 -6.97 6.93 11.48
C LEU A 38 -6.47 7.90 10.40
N MET A 39 -7.16 9.02 10.19
CA MET A 39 -6.78 10.05 9.24
C MET A 39 -5.52 10.83 9.66
N LYS A 40 -5.10 10.80 10.93
CA LYS A 40 -3.79 11.33 11.36
C LYS A 40 -2.63 10.61 10.67
N HIS A 41 -2.82 9.32 10.38
CA HIS A 41 -1.82 8.48 9.71
C HIS A 41 -2.00 8.46 8.19
N ILE A 42 -3.24 8.60 7.70
CA ILE A 42 -3.57 8.61 6.27
C ILE A 42 -4.33 9.87 5.90
N LYS A 43 -3.65 10.80 5.29
CA LYS A 43 -4.26 12.05 4.84
C LYS A 43 -5.22 11.87 3.65
N GLY A 44 -5.11 10.76 2.90
CA GLY A 44 -5.92 10.48 1.72
C GLY A 44 -5.35 9.36 0.86
N PRO A 45 -5.99 9.02 -0.26
CA PRO A 45 -5.46 8.05 -1.21
C PRO A 45 -4.12 8.52 -1.79
N ASP A 46 -3.29 7.58 -2.22
CA ASP A 46 -2.05 7.84 -2.92
C ASP A 46 -2.11 7.19 -4.31
N PHE A 47 -1.81 7.97 -5.35
CA PHE A 47 -1.93 7.54 -6.73
C PHE A 47 -0.57 7.36 -7.40
N PRO A 48 -0.38 6.35 -8.24
CA PRO A 48 0.89 6.10 -8.91
C PRO A 48 1.30 7.22 -9.87
N THR A 49 0.34 8.02 -10.34
CA THR A 49 0.55 9.17 -11.23
C THR A 49 0.92 10.46 -10.49
N GLY A 50 0.99 10.45 -9.15
CA GLY A 50 1.21 11.65 -8.36
C GLY A 50 0.02 12.58 -8.37
N GLY A 51 0.25 13.85 -8.63
CA GLY A 51 -0.77 14.90 -8.65
C GLY A 51 -1.20 15.37 -7.27
N LYS A 52 -2.28 16.14 -7.24
CA LYS A 52 -2.81 16.77 -6.03
C LYS A 52 -4.25 16.34 -5.79
N VAL A 53 -4.59 16.04 -4.55
CA VAL A 53 -5.99 15.86 -4.10
C VAL A 53 -6.43 17.11 -3.38
N LEU A 54 -7.54 17.69 -3.81
CA LEU A 54 -8.07 18.97 -3.35
C LEU A 54 -9.22 18.75 -2.37
N GLY A 55 -9.07 19.26 -1.15
CA GLY A 55 -10.05 19.18 -0.07
C GLY A 55 -10.05 17.84 0.68
N LEU A 56 -10.40 17.89 1.96
CA LEU A 56 -10.43 16.72 2.84
C LEU A 56 -11.83 16.09 2.97
N GLN A 57 -12.89 16.82 2.65
CA GLN A 57 -14.26 16.37 2.91
C GLN A 57 -14.59 15.08 2.15
N GLY A 58 -14.28 15.02 0.84
CA GLY A 58 -14.56 13.83 0.04
C GLY A 58 -13.75 12.59 0.48
N ILE A 59 -12.56 12.79 1.06
CA ILE A 59 -11.76 11.73 1.67
C ILE A 59 -12.44 11.24 2.96
N LYS A 60 -12.88 12.17 3.82
CA LYS A 60 -13.58 11.86 5.07
C LYS A 60 -14.88 11.10 4.81
N ASP A 61 -15.65 11.54 3.81
CA ASP A 61 -16.87 10.84 3.38
C ASP A 61 -16.56 9.42 2.91
N ALA A 62 -15.51 9.24 2.08
CA ALA A 62 -15.09 7.92 1.62
C ALA A 62 -14.72 6.98 2.78
N TYR A 63 -13.98 7.47 3.75
CA TYR A 63 -13.52 6.66 4.88
C TYR A 63 -14.63 6.37 5.89
N SER A 64 -15.61 7.26 6.02
CA SER A 64 -16.74 7.10 6.94
C SER A 64 -17.88 6.26 6.37
N THR A 65 -18.10 6.29 5.05
CA THR A 65 -19.25 5.64 4.41
C THR A 65 -18.87 4.51 3.45
N GLY A 66 -17.57 4.41 3.10
CA GLY A 66 -17.08 3.53 2.05
C GLY A 66 -17.21 4.10 0.63
N ARG A 67 -17.80 5.30 0.47
CA ARG A 67 -17.94 5.99 -0.81
C ARG A 67 -17.67 7.48 -0.65
N GLY A 68 -16.90 8.06 -1.60
CA GLY A 68 -16.62 9.49 -1.62
C GLY A 68 -16.19 9.96 -2.98
N LYS A 69 -16.12 11.28 -3.15
CA LYS A 69 -15.62 11.92 -4.37
C LYS A 69 -14.54 12.91 -3.99
N VAL A 70 -13.37 12.79 -4.60
CA VAL A 70 -12.26 13.71 -4.43
C VAL A 70 -11.93 14.40 -5.73
N LYS A 71 -11.58 15.67 -5.68
CA LYS A 71 -11.04 16.38 -6.82
C LYS A 71 -9.54 16.10 -6.91
N MET A 72 -9.12 15.69 -8.09
CA MET A 72 -7.72 15.47 -8.42
C MET A 72 -7.25 16.52 -9.40
N GLN A 73 -6.06 17.04 -9.20
CA GLN A 73 -5.44 18.03 -10.05
C GLN A 73 -4.05 17.57 -10.46
N GLY A 74 -3.74 17.70 -11.76
CA GLY A 74 -2.40 17.47 -12.28
C GLY A 74 -1.43 18.54 -11.79
N THR A 75 -0.15 18.21 -11.75
CA THR A 75 0.92 19.14 -11.38
C THR A 75 1.43 19.88 -12.62
N ALA A 76 1.36 21.20 -12.58
CA ALA A 76 1.88 22.08 -13.62
C ALA A 76 2.63 23.26 -12.99
N TYR A 77 3.64 23.75 -13.69
CA TYR A 77 4.38 24.96 -13.31
C TYR A 77 4.68 25.83 -14.52
N THR A 78 4.91 27.12 -14.27
CA THR A 78 5.25 28.09 -15.30
C THR A 78 6.76 28.25 -15.39
N GLU A 79 7.30 28.16 -16.60
CA GLU A 79 8.69 28.46 -16.92
C GLU A 79 8.72 29.73 -17.78
N THR A 80 9.30 30.80 -17.25
CA THR A 80 9.40 32.10 -17.96
C THR A 80 10.86 32.33 -18.31
N PRO A 81 11.27 32.12 -19.58
CA PRO A 81 12.64 32.39 -20.00
C PRO A 81 12.87 33.90 -20.13
N ASP A 82 14.13 34.33 -19.94
CA ASP A 82 14.54 35.76 -20.12
C ASP A 82 14.23 36.31 -21.52
N LYS A 83 14.24 35.47 -22.52
CA LYS A 83 13.87 35.77 -23.92
C LYS A 83 12.96 34.67 -24.46
N GLY A 84 11.79 35.05 -24.94
CA GLY A 84 10.86 34.08 -25.57
C GLY A 84 9.44 34.17 -25.03
N ARG A 85 8.71 33.05 -25.16
CA ARG A 85 7.36 32.88 -24.65
C ARG A 85 7.40 32.12 -23.34
N SER A 86 6.52 32.45 -22.43
CA SER A 86 6.30 31.66 -21.22
C SER A 86 5.76 30.27 -21.59
N LYS A 87 6.13 29.26 -20.82
CA LYS A 87 5.74 27.86 -21.01
C LYS A 87 5.06 27.35 -19.77
N LEU A 88 3.95 26.68 -19.96
CA LEU A 88 3.32 25.86 -18.93
C LEU A 88 3.78 24.42 -19.11
N ILE A 89 4.37 23.84 -18.08
CA ILE A 89 4.90 22.48 -18.10
C ILE A 89 4.07 21.62 -17.17
N ILE A 90 3.42 20.61 -17.74
CA ILE A 90 2.64 19.62 -16.98
C ILE A 90 3.50 18.39 -16.79
N THR A 91 3.77 18.03 -15.53
CA THR A 91 4.60 16.88 -15.15
C THR A 91 3.79 15.71 -14.63
N GLU A 92 2.58 15.96 -14.15
CA GLU A 92 1.69 14.93 -13.61
C GLU A 92 0.25 15.21 -14.04
N ILE A 93 -0.50 14.14 -14.32
CA ILE A 93 -1.92 14.21 -14.66
C ILE A 93 -2.75 13.41 -13.65
N PRO A 94 -4.04 13.72 -13.47
CA PRO A 94 -4.90 12.96 -12.58
C PRO A 94 -4.94 11.48 -12.93
N TYR A 95 -5.10 10.64 -11.91
CA TYR A 95 -5.20 9.20 -12.09
C TYR A 95 -6.37 8.82 -13.01
N GLN A 96 -6.16 7.85 -13.90
CA GLN A 96 -7.08 7.41 -14.95
C GLN A 96 -7.27 8.37 -16.14
N VAL A 97 -6.65 9.53 -16.15
CA VAL A 97 -6.66 10.41 -17.32
C VAL A 97 -5.67 9.89 -18.37
N ASN A 98 -6.13 9.81 -19.61
CA ASN A 98 -5.25 9.45 -20.74
C ASN A 98 -4.54 10.69 -21.25
N LYS A 99 -3.18 10.64 -21.26
CA LYS A 99 -2.32 11.75 -21.69
C LYS A 99 -2.64 12.22 -23.13
N ALA A 100 -2.74 11.28 -24.08
CA ALA A 100 -2.98 11.61 -25.48
C ALA A 100 -4.32 12.32 -25.68
N ASN A 101 -5.38 11.78 -25.05
CA ASN A 101 -6.72 12.39 -25.10
C ASN A 101 -6.74 13.77 -24.44
N LEU A 102 -5.97 13.97 -23.35
CA LEU A 102 -5.85 15.28 -22.71
C LEU A 102 -5.19 16.30 -23.65
N VAL A 103 -4.06 15.94 -24.29
CA VAL A 103 -3.35 16.80 -25.22
C VAL A 103 -4.23 17.14 -26.45
N GLU A 104 -4.91 16.16 -27.01
CA GLU A 104 -5.87 16.35 -28.12
C GLU A 104 -6.99 17.30 -27.72
N LYS A 105 -7.60 17.09 -26.55
CA LYS A 105 -8.66 17.96 -26.01
C LYS A 105 -8.21 19.41 -25.85
N ILE A 106 -6.97 19.62 -25.35
CA ILE A 106 -6.40 20.97 -25.21
C ILE A 106 -6.22 21.62 -26.58
N ALA A 107 -5.72 20.87 -27.57
CA ALA A 107 -5.53 21.35 -28.93
C ALA A 107 -6.87 21.73 -29.60
N ASP A 108 -7.90 20.91 -29.41
CA ASP A 108 -9.26 21.18 -29.96
C ASP A 108 -9.85 22.43 -29.33
N LEU A 109 -9.78 22.57 -28.01
CA LEU A 109 -10.27 23.76 -27.31
C LEU A 109 -9.56 25.04 -27.76
N SER A 110 -8.23 24.95 -28.02
CA SER A 110 -7.46 26.06 -28.54
C SER A 110 -7.86 26.41 -29.98
N ARG A 111 -8.10 25.42 -30.82
CA ARG A 111 -8.58 25.58 -32.22
C ARG A 111 -9.97 26.22 -32.27
N ASP A 112 -10.87 25.76 -31.39
CA ASP A 112 -12.22 26.28 -31.24
C ASP A 112 -12.29 27.66 -30.58
N LYS A 113 -11.15 28.27 -30.19
CA LYS A 113 -11.06 29.54 -29.46
C LYS A 113 -11.81 29.55 -28.12
N LYS A 114 -12.04 28.37 -27.53
CA LYS A 114 -12.62 28.23 -26.19
C LYS A 114 -11.54 28.37 -25.10
N LEU A 115 -10.30 28.11 -25.47
CA LEU A 115 -9.12 28.23 -24.63
C LEU A 115 -8.12 29.14 -25.35
N GLU A 116 -8.10 30.40 -24.91
CA GLU A 116 -7.27 31.43 -25.52
C GLU A 116 -5.86 31.48 -24.89
N GLY A 117 -4.91 32.14 -25.55
CA GLY A 117 -3.56 32.30 -25.01
C GLY A 117 -2.58 31.18 -25.29
N ILE A 118 -2.98 30.09 -25.93
CA ILE A 118 -2.06 29.00 -26.32
C ILE A 118 -1.48 29.28 -27.70
N ALA A 119 -0.15 29.16 -27.82
CA ALA A 119 0.56 29.28 -29.08
C ALA A 119 0.92 27.92 -29.69
N GLU A 120 1.44 27.00 -28.89
CA GLU A 120 1.85 25.66 -29.32
C GLU A 120 1.72 24.65 -28.18
N ILE A 121 1.51 23.39 -28.51
CA ILE A 121 1.44 22.29 -27.56
C ILE A 121 2.37 21.17 -28.06
N ARG A 122 3.25 20.69 -27.18
CA ARG A 122 4.19 19.60 -27.47
C ARG A 122 4.19 18.56 -26.34
N ASP A 123 4.30 17.30 -26.71
CA ASP A 123 4.56 16.21 -25.77
C ASP A 123 6.05 15.89 -25.83
N GLU A 124 6.78 16.27 -24.80
CA GLU A 124 8.22 16.05 -24.63
C GLU A 124 8.50 14.94 -23.61
N SER A 125 7.50 14.10 -23.31
CA SER A 125 7.65 13.01 -22.34
C SER A 125 8.65 11.96 -22.83
N ASP A 126 9.51 11.51 -21.93
CA ASP A 126 10.53 10.50 -22.19
C ASP A 126 10.59 9.42 -21.10
N LYS A 127 11.68 8.65 -21.05
CA LYS A 127 11.92 7.61 -20.01
C LYS A 127 12.07 8.18 -18.59
N ASP A 128 12.43 9.45 -18.46
CA ASP A 128 12.69 10.10 -17.17
C ASP A 128 11.40 10.69 -16.58
N GLY A 129 10.34 10.83 -17.40
CA GLY A 129 9.03 11.25 -16.90
C GLY A 129 8.10 11.87 -17.94
N MET A 130 6.95 12.30 -17.42
CA MET A 130 5.96 13.02 -18.21
C MET A 130 6.33 14.49 -18.30
N ARG A 131 6.28 15.04 -19.52
CA ARG A 131 6.52 16.46 -19.80
C ARG A 131 5.64 16.92 -20.97
N ILE A 132 4.53 17.57 -20.69
CA ILE A 132 3.71 18.23 -21.71
C ILE A 132 4.02 19.73 -21.62
N VAL A 133 4.45 20.30 -22.72
CA VAL A 133 4.84 21.72 -22.82
C VAL A 133 3.78 22.47 -23.61
N ILE A 134 3.22 23.52 -23.02
CA ILE A 134 2.25 24.43 -23.64
C ILE A 134 2.90 25.81 -23.70
N GLU A 135 3.23 26.30 -24.91
CA GLU A 135 3.72 27.66 -25.09
C GLU A 135 2.55 28.64 -25.04
N VAL A 136 2.69 29.65 -24.18
CA VAL A 136 1.70 30.71 -24.02
C VAL A 136 2.03 31.87 -24.96
N LYS A 137 1.01 32.51 -25.55
CA LYS A 137 1.17 33.72 -26.37
C LYS A 137 1.73 34.87 -25.52
N LYS A 138 2.43 35.83 -26.16
CA LYS A 138 3.09 36.93 -25.46
C LYS A 138 2.13 37.89 -24.74
N ASP A 139 0.91 37.96 -25.24
CA ASP A 139 -0.20 38.80 -24.76
C ASP A 139 -1.09 38.08 -23.72
N ALA A 140 -0.79 36.85 -23.39
CA ALA A 140 -1.57 36.07 -22.44
C ALA A 140 -0.80 35.84 -21.12
N VAL A 141 -1.54 35.85 -20.02
CA VAL A 141 -1.05 35.61 -18.67
C VAL A 141 -1.04 34.10 -18.40
N PRO A 142 0.11 33.46 -18.12
CA PRO A 142 0.21 32.00 -17.96
C PRO A 142 -0.71 31.44 -16.88
N GLU A 143 -0.90 32.14 -15.77
CA GLU A 143 -1.72 31.73 -14.64
C GLU A 143 -3.21 31.65 -15.02
N VAL A 144 -3.67 32.57 -15.86
CA VAL A 144 -5.04 32.58 -16.40
C VAL A 144 -5.24 31.40 -17.35
N VAL A 145 -4.28 31.15 -18.24
CA VAL A 145 -4.32 29.99 -19.15
C VAL A 145 -4.32 28.69 -18.35
N LEU A 146 -3.51 28.58 -17.31
CA LEU A 146 -3.47 27.42 -16.43
C LEU A 146 -4.80 27.22 -15.70
N SER A 147 -5.42 28.29 -15.21
CA SER A 147 -6.73 28.25 -14.55
C SER A 147 -7.83 27.78 -15.52
N GLN A 148 -7.79 28.23 -16.76
CA GLN A 148 -8.70 27.78 -17.81
C GLN A 148 -8.49 26.30 -18.15
N LEU A 149 -7.23 25.83 -18.23
CA LEU A 149 -6.89 24.42 -18.45
C LEU A 149 -7.50 23.53 -17.36
N TYR A 150 -7.36 23.90 -16.11
CA TYR A 150 -7.97 23.14 -15.00
C TYR A 150 -9.50 23.14 -15.06
N LYS A 151 -10.12 24.22 -15.48
CA LYS A 151 -11.59 24.33 -15.54
C LYS A 151 -12.20 23.61 -16.73
N GLN A 152 -11.54 23.57 -17.89
CA GLN A 152 -12.12 23.10 -19.16
C GLN A 152 -11.61 21.73 -19.60
N THR A 153 -10.59 21.18 -18.94
CA THR A 153 -9.98 19.90 -19.31
C THR A 153 -9.92 18.93 -18.14
N GLN A 154 -9.53 17.68 -18.43
CA GLN A 154 -9.33 16.66 -17.40
C GLN A 154 -8.01 16.84 -16.61
N LEU A 155 -7.33 17.98 -16.73
CA LEU A 155 -6.19 18.32 -15.87
C LEU A 155 -6.62 18.52 -14.39
N GLU A 156 -7.88 18.87 -14.17
CA GLU A 156 -8.59 18.75 -12.89
C GLU A 156 -9.84 17.90 -13.13
N ASP A 157 -9.96 16.77 -12.40
CA ASP A 157 -11.09 15.85 -12.57
C ASP A 157 -11.53 15.29 -11.22
N THR A 158 -12.72 14.73 -11.17
CA THR A 158 -13.30 14.15 -9.97
C THR A 158 -13.12 12.64 -9.98
N PHE A 159 -12.43 12.12 -8.96
CA PHE A 159 -12.24 10.69 -8.76
C PHE A 159 -13.20 10.13 -7.70
N GLY A 160 -13.93 9.08 -8.07
CA GLY A 160 -14.85 8.36 -7.17
C GLY A 160 -14.11 7.29 -6.37
N ILE A 161 -14.10 7.42 -5.05
CA ILE A 161 -13.54 6.40 -4.15
C ILE A 161 -14.63 5.43 -3.75
N ILE A 162 -14.38 4.12 -3.89
CA ILE A 162 -15.25 3.05 -3.40
C ILE A 162 -14.38 2.02 -2.68
N LEU A 163 -14.61 1.86 -1.38
CA LEU A 163 -13.93 0.86 -0.55
C LEU A 163 -14.67 -0.47 -0.65
N LEU A 164 -14.42 -1.20 -1.72
CA LEU A 164 -15.03 -2.49 -2.02
C LEU A 164 -14.03 -3.62 -1.75
N ALA A 165 -14.44 -4.63 -0.98
CA ALA A 165 -13.68 -5.85 -0.78
C ALA A 165 -14.56 -7.09 -0.78
N LEU A 166 -13.92 -8.26 -0.92
CA LEU A 166 -14.57 -9.56 -0.76
C LEU A 166 -14.42 -10.01 0.70
N VAL A 167 -15.56 -10.20 1.37
CA VAL A 167 -15.64 -10.76 2.72
C VAL A 167 -16.42 -12.06 2.59
N ASP A 168 -15.82 -13.18 2.95
CA ASP A 168 -16.41 -14.53 2.83
C ASP A 168 -16.97 -14.82 1.42
N GLY A 169 -16.23 -14.37 0.39
CA GLY A 169 -16.60 -14.55 -1.01
C GLY A 169 -17.69 -13.62 -1.54
N THR A 170 -18.22 -12.71 -0.72
CA THR A 170 -19.24 -11.73 -1.13
C THR A 170 -18.65 -10.32 -1.23
N PRO A 171 -18.95 -9.55 -2.31
CA PRO A 171 -18.50 -8.16 -2.42
C PRO A 171 -19.26 -7.28 -1.44
N LYS A 172 -18.53 -6.52 -0.62
CA LYS A 172 -19.08 -5.61 0.39
C LYS A 172 -18.40 -4.25 0.35
N ILE A 173 -19.18 -3.18 0.38
CA ILE A 173 -18.67 -1.82 0.57
C ILE A 173 -18.59 -1.58 2.06
N MET A 174 -17.44 -1.12 2.54
CA MET A 174 -17.16 -0.99 3.96
C MET A 174 -16.54 0.37 4.28
N GLN A 175 -16.74 0.81 5.52
CA GLN A 175 -15.97 1.93 6.08
C GLN A 175 -14.51 1.56 6.25
N LEU A 176 -13.61 2.54 6.28
CA LEU A 176 -12.17 2.30 6.43
C LEU A 176 -11.85 1.44 7.67
N LYS A 177 -12.44 1.76 8.81
CA LYS A 177 -12.23 1.00 10.07
C LYS A 177 -12.67 -0.46 9.93
N GLU A 178 -13.83 -0.71 9.32
CA GLU A 178 -14.33 -2.07 9.08
C GLU A 178 -13.39 -2.84 8.15
N PHE A 179 -12.93 -2.20 7.06
CA PHE A 179 -11.99 -2.76 6.11
C PHE A 179 -10.67 -3.19 6.78
N LEU A 180 -10.12 -2.33 7.65
CA LEU A 180 -8.89 -2.62 8.39
C LEU A 180 -9.09 -3.74 9.43
N ASN A 181 -10.25 -3.78 10.10
CA ASN A 181 -10.58 -4.85 11.05
C ASN A 181 -10.68 -6.21 10.35
N GLN A 182 -11.34 -6.28 9.18
CA GLN A 182 -11.40 -7.52 8.39
C GLN A 182 -10.01 -8.02 8.00
N PHE A 183 -9.11 -7.10 7.63
CA PHE A 183 -7.72 -7.46 7.37
C PHE A 183 -7.01 -8.01 8.62
N LEU A 184 -7.21 -7.39 9.80
CA LEU A 184 -6.62 -7.87 11.05
C LEU A 184 -7.17 -9.24 11.46
N GLU A 185 -8.46 -9.50 11.27
CA GLU A 185 -9.09 -10.80 11.50
C GLU A 185 -8.49 -11.87 10.60
N PHE A 186 -8.40 -11.59 9.31
CA PHE A 186 -7.74 -12.49 8.36
C PHE A 186 -6.28 -12.76 8.74
N ARG A 187 -5.51 -11.74 9.13
CA ARG A 187 -4.12 -11.93 9.57
C ARG A 187 -4.03 -12.77 10.84
N GLN A 188 -4.97 -12.64 11.77
CA GLN A 188 -5.05 -13.50 12.96
C GLN A 188 -5.27 -14.97 12.57
N GLU A 189 -6.20 -15.25 11.66
CA GLU A 189 -6.41 -16.63 11.16
C GLU A 189 -5.15 -17.20 10.52
N VAL A 190 -4.45 -16.42 9.71
CA VAL A 190 -3.18 -16.86 9.08
C VAL A 190 -2.13 -17.17 10.15
N VAL A 191 -1.99 -16.35 11.18
CA VAL A 191 -1.07 -16.59 12.30
C VAL A 191 -1.47 -17.86 13.07
N ILE A 192 -2.76 -18.07 13.32
CA ILE A 192 -3.26 -19.27 14.00
C ILE A 192 -2.92 -20.51 13.18
N LYS A 193 -3.33 -20.59 11.90
CA LYS A 193 -3.07 -21.73 11.03
C LYS A 193 -1.57 -22.05 10.87
N ARG A 194 -0.74 -21.02 10.73
CA ARG A 194 0.71 -21.17 10.70
C ARG A 194 1.25 -21.75 12.01
N THR A 195 0.79 -21.21 13.15
CA THR A 195 1.25 -21.65 14.46
C THR A 195 0.79 -23.08 14.78
N GLU A 196 -0.44 -23.46 14.39
CA GLU A 196 -0.94 -24.83 14.52
C GLU A 196 -0.11 -25.82 13.69
N PHE A 197 0.23 -25.46 12.46
CA PHE A 197 1.08 -26.28 11.60
C PHE A 197 2.49 -26.44 12.18
N ASP A 198 3.10 -25.36 12.66
CA ASP A 198 4.42 -25.40 13.29
C ASP A 198 4.39 -26.19 14.60
N LEU A 199 3.30 -26.09 15.38
CA LEU A 199 3.10 -26.87 16.59
C LEU A 199 2.98 -28.36 16.27
N SER A 200 2.18 -28.75 15.29
CA SER A 200 2.06 -30.15 14.86
C SER A 200 3.40 -30.76 14.43
N LYS A 201 4.19 -30.00 13.66
CA LYS A 201 5.56 -30.40 13.29
C LYS A 201 6.48 -30.57 14.51
N ALA A 202 6.40 -29.62 15.44
CA ALA A 202 7.19 -29.67 16.67
C ALA A 202 6.79 -30.86 17.56
N GLU A 203 5.49 -31.17 17.65
CA GLU A 203 4.95 -32.34 18.37
C GLU A 203 5.43 -33.66 17.75
N ASP A 204 5.35 -33.80 16.43
CA ASP A 204 5.88 -35.01 15.72
C ASP A 204 7.39 -35.13 15.97
N ARG A 205 8.14 -34.04 15.92
CA ARG A 205 9.60 -34.09 16.18
C ARG A 205 9.93 -34.40 17.63
N ALA A 206 9.21 -33.78 18.59
CA ALA A 206 9.35 -34.06 20.01
C ALA A 206 9.07 -35.54 20.33
N HIS A 207 8.01 -36.11 19.73
CA HIS A 207 7.65 -37.51 19.88
C HIS A 207 8.79 -38.45 19.45
N ILE A 208 9.41 -38.17 18.30
CA ILE A 208 10.57 -38.96 17.83
C ILE A 208 11.76 -38.81 18.78
N LEU A 209 12.10 -37.59 19.19
CA LEU A 209 13.23 -37.31 20.09
C LEU A 209 13.02 -37.93 21.49
N GLU A 210 11.79 -38.00 21.97
CA GLU A 210 11.45 -38.66 23.22
C GLU A 210 11.76 -40.17 23.13
N GLY A 211 11.38 -40.84 22.05
CA GLY A 211 11.75 -42.24 21.79
C GLY A 211 13.25 -42.43 21.71
N LEU A 212 13.97 -41.56 20.99
CA LEU A 212 15.43 -41.60 20.92
C LEU A 212 16.08 -41.42 22.29
N LYS A 213 15.57 -40.48 23.13
CA LYS A 213 16.03 -40.25 24.49
C LYS A 213 15.85 -41.52 25.37
N ILE A 214 14.73 -42.20 25.27
CA ILE A 214 14.48 -43.48 25.98
C ILE A 214 15.48 -44.53 25.49
N ALA A 215 15.68 -44.67 24.20
CA ALA A 215 16.61 -45.64 23.62
C ALA A 215 18.07 -45.37 24.02
N LEU A 216 18.50 -44.12 24.02
CA LEU A 216 19.86 -43.71 24.39
C LEU A 216 20.14 -43.92 25.88
N LYS A 217 19.13 -43.88 26.75
CA LYS A 217 19.29 -44.13 28.18
C LYS A 217 19.64 -45.62 28.48
N ASP A 218 19.05 -46.56 27.72
CA ASP A 218 19.21 -47.97 27.89
C ASP A 218 19.73 -48.62 26.59
N ILE A 219 20.75 -48.05 25.98
CA ILE A 219 21.20 -48.40 24.62
C ILE A 219 21.60 -49.83 24.46
N ASP A 220 22.27 -50.44 25.48
CA ASP A 220 22.72 -51.83 25.44
C ASP A 220 21.52 -52.78 25.32
N LYS A 221 20.44 -52.54 26.05
CA LYS A 221 19.22 -53.33 26.00
C LYS A 221 18.50 -53.20 24.66
N VAL A 222 18.56 -52.01 24.05
CA VAL A 222 18.00 -51.73 22.71
C VAL A 222 18.78 -52.54 21.67
N ILE A 223 20.11 -52.47 21.68
CA ILE A 223 20.99 -53.22 20.77
C ILE A 223 20.80 -54.73 20.95
N GLU A 224 20.70 -55.23 22.18
CA GLU A 224 20.45 -56.62 22.48
C GLU A 224 19.09 -57.10 21.89
N THR A 225 18.05 -56.27 22.02
CA THR A 225 16.73 -56.57 21.49
C THR A 225 16.74 -56.64 19.96
N ILE A 226 17.43 -55.68 19.30
CA ILE A 226 17.58 -55.67 17.84
C ILE A 226 18.36 -56.89 17.35
N LYS A 227 19.49 -57.22 18.01
CA LYS A 227 20.30 -58.39 17.65
C LYS A 227 19.60 -59.77 17.81
N LYS A 228 18.67 -59.87 18.75
CA LYS A 228 17.88 -61.08 18.99
C LYS A 228 16.72 -61.26 18.01
N SER A 229 16.38 -60.23 17.24
CA SER A 229 15.29 -60.29 16.28
C SER A 229 15.75 -60.86 14.94
N SER A 230 14.91 -61.63 14.28
CA SER A 230 15.21 -62.28 12.99
C SER A 230 15.08 -61.33 11.79
N ASP A 231 14.25 -60.32 11.91
CA ASP A 231 13.93 -59.37 10.84
C ASP A 231 13.60 -57.98 11.43
N PRO A 232 13.61 -56.92 10.60
CA PRO A 232 13.33 -55.55 11.08
C PRO A 232 11.91 -55.36 11.66
N ALA A 233 10.91 -56.10 11.18
CA ALA A 233 9.55 -56.02 11.68
C ALA A 233 9.44 -56.57 13.11
N SER A 234 10.04 -57.75 13.34
CA SER A 234 10.16 -58.34 14.69
C SER A 234 10.96 -57.47 15.65
N ALA A 235 12.02 -56.82 15.17
CA ALA A 235 12.79 -55.84 15.96
C ALA A 235 11.92 -54.64 16.38
N LYS A 236 11.15 -54.09 15.44
CA LYS A 236 10.21 -53.02 15.70
C LYS A 236 9.17 -53.39 16.76
N GLU A 237 8.53 -54.55 16.64
CA GLU A 237 7.57 -55.06 17.63
C GLU A 237 8.22 -55.26 19.00
N GLY A 238 9.44 -55.81 19.03
CA GLY A 238 10.22 -56.00 20.25
C GLY A 238 10.50 -54.72 20.98
N LEU A 239 10.87 -53.67 20.25
CA LEU A 239 11.12 -52.33 20.81
C LEU A 239 9.80 -51.69 21.33
N VAL A 240 8.71 -51.80 20.60
CA VAL A 240 7.40 -51.28 21.01
C VAL A 240 6.95 -51.95 22.31
N LYS A 241 7.01 -53.31 22.39
CA LYS A 241 6.56 -54.06 23.57
C LYS A 241 7.45 -53.82 24.79
N LYS A 242 8.77 -53.83 24.64
CA LYS A 242 9.73 -53.77 25.76
C LYS A 242 9.92 -52.37 26.34
N PHE A 243 9.94 -51.34 25.50
CA PHE A 243 10.19 -49.98 25.88
C PHE A 243 8.96 -49.08 25.86
N LYS A 244 7.76 -49.64 25.57
CA LYS A 244 6.50 -48.90 25.44
C LYS A 244 6.58 -47.74 24.44
N LEU A 245 7.27 -47.94 23.33
CA LEU A 245 7.46 -46.97 22.26
C LEU A 245 6.31 -47.05 21.24
N SER A 246 6.05 -45.95 20.56
CA SER A 246 5.17 -45.97 19.39
C SER A 246 5.89 -46.57 18.19
N GLU A 247 5.13 -47.04 17.19
CA GLU A 247 5.73 -47.53 15.96
C GLU A 247 6.63 -46.53 15.24
N LYS A 248 6.25 -45.24 15.24
CA LYS A 248 7.06 -44.15 14.68
C LYS A 248 8.39 -44.00 15.43
N GLN A 249 8.38 -44.07 16.77
CA GLN A 249 9.56 -44.04 17.59
C GLN A 249 10.48 -45.24 17.38
N ALA A 250 9.91 -46.45 17.35
CA ALA A 250 10.67 -47.65 17.11
C ALA A 250 11.34 -47.64 15.73
N GLN A 251 10.62 -47.18 14.70
CA GLN A 251 11.19 -47.01 13.35
C GLN A 251 12.35 -46.01 13.35
N ALA A 252 12.20 -44.86 14.00
CA ALA A 252 13.25 -43.87 14.09
C ALA A 252 14.51 -44.37 14.84
N ILE A 253 14.33 -45.30 15.78
CA ILE A 253 15.46 -45.94 16.47
C ILE A 253 16.16 -46.92 15.53
N LEU A 254 15.43 -47.73 14.76
CA LEU A 254 16.00 -48.66 13.77
C LEU A 254 16.75 -47.92 12.65
N ASP A 255 16.25 -46.76 12.23
CA ASP A 255 16.87 -45.92 11.20
C ASP A 255 18.06 -45.11 11.73
N MET A 256 18.35 -45.16 13.03
CA MET A 256 19.41 -44.41 13.65
C MET A 256 20.79 -44.97 13.26
N ARG A 257 21.66 -44.05 12.76
CA ARG A 257 23.04 -44.40 12.41
C ARG A 257 23.87 -44.63 13.70
N LEU A 258 24.75 -45.63 13.66
CA LEU A 258 25.66 -45.97 14.79
C LEU A 258 26.47 -44.78 15.31
N GLN A 259 26.82 -43.84 14.44
CA GLN A 259 27.49 -42.61 14.79
C GLN A 259 26.75 -41.77 15.85
N ARG A 260 25.39 -41.84 15.89
CA ARG A 260 24.57 -41.10 16.86
C ARG A 260 24.58 -41.72 18.27
N LEU A 261 25.25 -42.81 18.48
CA LEU A 261 25.39 -43.46 19.78
C LEU A 261 26.56 -42.89 20.61
N THR A 262 27.33 -41.96 20.05
CA THR A 262 28.43 -41.31 20.78
C THR A 262 27.89 -40.33 21.83
N GLY A 263 28.62 -40.16 22.93
CA GLY A 263 28.20 -39.29 24.03
C GLY A 263 27.85 -37.86 23.59
N LEU A 264 28.65 -37.27 22.67
CA LEU A 264 28.40 -35.94 22.11
C LEU A 264 27.07 -35.85 21.32
N GLU A 265 26.71 -36.88 20.55
CA GLU A 265 25.46 -36.90 19.80
C GLU A 265 24.26 -37.14 20.72
N THR A 266 24.42 -37.90 21.80
CA THR A 266 23.41 -38.07 22.85
C THR A 266 23.06 -36.72 23.52
N GLU A 267 24.05 -35.89 23.83
CA GLU A 267 23.83 -34.55 24.37
C GLU A 267 23.05 -33.64 23.36
N LYS A 268 23.42 -33.74 22.08
CA LYS A 268 22.69 -32.96 21.03
C LYS A 268 21.23 -33.33 20.97
N VAL A 269 20.85 -34.62 21.01
CA VAL A 269 19.48 -35.10 21.03
C VAL A 269 18.71 -34.57 22.25
N ILE A 270 19.35 -34.63 23.44
CA ILE A 270 18.74 -34.11 24.67
C ILE A 270 18.51 -32.58 24.58
N ASN A 271 19.49 -31.86 24.06
CA ASN A 271 19.36 -30.40 23.91
C ASN A 271 18.32 -30.03 22.86
N GLU A 272 18.30 -30.70 21.71
CA GLU A 272 17.26 -30.52 20.68
C GLU A 272 15.86 -30.79 21.27
N TYR A 273 15.70 -31.85 22.06
CA TYR A 273 14.43 -32.13 22.73
C TYR A 273 14.00 -31.00 23.66
N LYS A 274 14.94 -30.47 24.48
CA LYS A 274 14.63 -29.33 25.37
C LYS A 274 14.23 -28.07 24.61
N GLU A 275 14.89 -27.77 23.49
CA GLU A 275 14.57 -26.64 22.64
C GLU A 275 13.20 -26.76 22.00
N ILE A 276 12.85 -27.96 21.49
CA ILE A 276 11.54 -28.21 20.92
C ILE A 276 10.43 -28.10 21.95
N ILE A 277 10.62 -28.62 23.18
CA ILE A 277 9.63 -28.43 24.25
C ILE A 277 9.42 -26.95 24.58
N LYS A 278 10.49 -26.15 24.61
CA LYS A 278 10.38 -24.69 24.79
C LYS A 278 9.62 -24.04 23.62
N LEU A 279 9.93 -24.45 22.39
CA LEU A 279 9.22 -23.99 21.19
C LEU A 279 7.73 -24.33 21.24
N MET A 280 7.37 -25.57 21.57
CA MET A 280 5.98 -26.00 21.72
C MET A 280 5.23 -25.17 22.78
N ALA A 281 5.84 -24.90 23.93
CA ALA A 281 5.27 -24.04 24.96
C ALA A 281 5.05 -22.60 24.46
N LYS A 282 6.00 -22.05 23.68
CA LYS A 282 5.85 -20.75 23.04
C LYS A 282 4.70 -20.74 22.03
N LEU A 283 4.61 -21.75 21.15
CA LEU A 283 3.57 -21.86 20.13
C LEU A 283 2.18 -22.02 20.75
N LYS A 284 2.03 -22.87 21.77
CA LYS A 284 0.78 -23.01 22.54
C LYS A 284 0.40 -21.67 23.18
N GLY A 285 1.34 -20.96 23.79
CA GLY A 285 1.08 -19.64 24.36
C GLY A 285 0.68 -18.57 23.33
N ILE A 286 1.04 -18.71 22.05
CA ILE A 286 0.57 -17.83 20.95
C ILE A 286 -0.87 -18.18 20.59
N LEU A 287 -1.21 -19.47 20.51
CA LEU A 287 -2.57 -19.95 20.22
C LEU A 287 -3.56 -19.51 21.31
N ASP A 288 -3.17 -19.56 22.58
CA ASP A 288 -4.03 -19.23 23.70
C ASP A 288 -4.27 -17.74 23.89
N SER A 289 -3.36 -16.87 23.40
CA SER A 289 -3.39 -15.44 23.68
C SER A 289 -3.59 -14.57 22.45
N LYS A 290 -4.75 -13.91 22.34
CA LYS A 290 -5.01 -12.90 21.30
C LYS A 290 -3.98 -11.76 21.34
N GLN A 291 -3.54 -11.34 22.52
CA GLN A 291 -2.55 -10.26 22.65
C GLN A 291 -1.19 -10.65 22.06
N LYS A 292 -0.74 -11.90 22.27
CA LYS A 292 0.52 -12.37 21.67
C LYS A 292 0.42 -12.45 20.14
N ARG A 293 -0.73 -12.88 19.60
CA ARG A 293 -0.97 -12.89 18.15
C ARG A 293 -0.93 -11.47 17.57
N MET A 294 -1.60 -10.51 18.22
CA MET A 294 -1.58 -9.11 17.80
C MET A 294 -0.16 -8.51 17.86
N LYS A 295 0.63 -8.87 18.87
CA LYS A 295 2.03 -8.45 18.96
C LYS A 295 2.85 -8.96 17.78
N ILE A 296 2.69 -10.23 17.38
CA ILE A 296 3.35 -10.80 16.21
C ILE A 296 2.95 -10.05 14.93
N ILE A 297 1.65 -9.80 14.75
CA ILE A 297 1.15 -9.05 13.59
C ILE A 297 1.77 -7.65 13.55
N LYS A 298 1.83 -6.97 14.69
CA LYS A 298 2.46 -5.64 14.80
C LYS A 298 3.95 -5.68 14.42
N GLU A 299 4.70 -6.66 14.93
CA GLU A 299 6.12 -6.83 14.61
C GLU A 299 6.33 -7.09 13.11
N GLU A 300 5.51 -7.96 12.49
CA GLU A 300 5.54 -8.21 11.06
C GLU A 300 5.21 -6.95 10.23
N LEU A 301 4.23 -6.15 10.67
CA LEU A 301 3.88 -4.89 10.00
C LEU A 301 5.01 -3.85 10.10
N LEU A 302 5.70 -3.78 11.23
CA LEU A 302 6.85 -2.89 11.40
C LEU A 302 8.03 -3.30 10.51
N ASP A 303 8.36 -4.59 10.43
CA ASP A 303 9.39 -5.12 9.53
C ASP A 303 9.09 -4.81 8.06
N ILE A 304 7.84 -5.02 7.63
CA ILE A 304 7.43 -4.69 6.27
C ILE A 304 7.51 -3.16 6.02
N LYS A 305 7.17 -2.34 7.03
CA LYS A 305 7.28 -0.88 6.92
C LYS A 305 8.73 -0.45 6.71
N GLU A 306 9.66 -1.01 7.47
CA GLU A 306 11.08 -0.69 7.36
C GLU A 306 11.67 -1.09 6.00
N ARG A 307 11.30 -2.26 5.49
CA ARG A 307 11.84 -2.79 4.22
C ARG A 307 11.25 -2.18 2.97
N PHE A 308 9.98 -1.77 3.00
CA PHE A 308 9.20 -1.41 1.82
C PHE A 308 8.47 -0.08 1.97
N GLY A 309 8.85 0.76 2.93
CA GLY A 309 8.30 2.11 3.08
C GLY A 309 8.82 3.00 1.94
N GLU A 310 7.93 3.66 1.22
CA GLU A 310 8.24 4.69 0.22
C GLU A 310 7.53 5.99 0.60
N GLU A 311 8.03 7.10 0.11
CA GLU A 311 7.40 8.41 0.27
C GLU A 311 6.10 8.50 -0.54
N ARG A 312 5.19 9.31 -0.06
CA ARG A 312 3.91 9.58 -0.71
C ARG A 312 4.15 10.36 -2.00
N ARG A 313 3.49 9.97 -3.09
CA ARG A 313 3.57 10.63 -4.39
C ARG A 313 2.53 11.73 -4.56
N THR A 314 1.30 11.49 -4.08
CA THR A 314 0.18 12.42 -4.23
C THR A 314 0.16 13.43 -3.10
N GLU A 315 0.16 14.71 -3.40
CA GLU A 315 0.00 15.80 -2.43
C GLU A 315 -1.48 15.94 -2.04
N VAL A 316 -1.77 16.19 -0.75
CA VAL A 316 -3.12 16.45 -0.27
C VAL A 316 -3.20 17.88 0.23
N ILE A 317 -4.01 18.70 -0.45
CA ILE A 317 -4.26 20.09 -0.10
C ILE A 317 -5.55 20.15 0.72
N ALA A 318 -5.42 20.52 2.00
CA ALA A 318 -6.54 20.49 2.94
C ALA A 318 -7.59 21.57 2.62
N GLU A 319 -7.13 22.77 2.33
CA GLU A 319 -7.97 23.92 1.98
C GLU A 319 -8.05 24.03 0.45
N TYR A 320 -9.24 23.90 -0.06
CA TYR A 320 -9.53 24.10 -1.48
C TYR A 320 -10.71 25.04 -1.64
N THR A 321 -10.46 26.19 -2.21
CA THR A 321 -11.49 27.11 -2.69
C THR A 321 -11.73 26.84 -4.18
N ALA A 322 -12.98 26.57 -4.54
CA ALA A 322 -13.32 26.39 -5.96
C ALA A 322 -12.96 27.66 -6.72
N ARG A 323 -12.30 27.52 -7.88
CA ARG A 323 -11.94 28.66 -8.73
C ARG A 323 -13.17 29.44 -9.15
N SER A 324 -13.14 30.72 -8.85
CA SER A 324 -14.19 31.66 -9.25
C SER A 324 -14.03 32.11 -10.70
N MET A 325 -15.00 32.84 -11.21
CA MET A 325 -14.83 33.52 -12.51
C MET A 325 -13.78 34.62 -12.46
N GLU A 326 -13.53 35.18 -11.27
CA GLU A 326 -12.52 36.23 -11.02
C GLU A 326 -11.10 35.68 -11.19
N ASP A 327 -10.84 34.39 -10.80
CA ASP A 327 -9.56 33.72 -11.00
C ASP A 327 -9.19 33.51 -12.49
N LEU A 328 -10.14 33.74 -13.40
CA LEU A 328 -9.95 33.62 -14.84
C LEU A 328 -9.68 34.96 -15.54
N ILE A 329 -9.76 36.04 -14.79
CA ILE A 329 -9.54 37.43 -15.28
C ILE A 329 -8.10 37.81 -14.98
N ALA A 330 -7.37 38.34 -15.96
CA ALA A 330 -6.04 38.86 -15.74
C ALA A 330 -6.12 40.07 -14.79
N ASP A 331 -5.21 40.13 -13.81
CA ASP A 331 -5.04 41.30 -12.97
C ASP A 331 -4.29 42.38 -13.77
N GLU A 332 -5.02 43.40 -14.19
CA GLU A 332 -4.52 44.45 -15.06
C GLU A 332 -4.79 45.84 -14.42
N ASP A 333 -3.81 46.73 -14.50
CA ASP A 333 -3.99 48.10 -14.13
C ASP A 333 -4.93 48.81 -15.11
N VAL A 334 -6.04 49.34 -14.61
CA VAL A 334 -7.02 50.04 -15.42
C VAL A 334 -7.22 51.46 -14.91
N VAL A 335 -7.48 52.41 -15.82
CA VAL A 335 -7.89 53.76 -15.47
C VAL A 335 -9.41 53.84 -15.48
N LEU A 336 -9.97 54.14 -14.30
CA LEU A 336 -11.39 54.32 -14.12
C LEU A 336 -11.73 55.81 -14.20
N THR A 337 -12.53 56.23 -15.18
CA THR A 337 -13.03 57.58 -15.30
C THR A 337 -14.50 57.65 -14.96
N ILE A 338 -14.88 58.54 -14.05
CA ILE A 338 -16.27 58.78 -13.65
C ILE A 338 -16.65 60.19 -14.12
N THR A 339 -17.66 60.31 -14.95
CA THR A 339 -18.17 61.59 -15.41
C THR A 339 -19.10 62.21 -14.36
N HIS A 340 -19.30 63.55 -14.42
CA HIS A 340 -20.20 64.24 -13.51
C HIS A 340 -21.67 63.78 -13.62
N ASN A 341 -22.06 63.17 -14.74
CA ASN A 341 -23.38 62.63 -14.97
C ASN A 341 -23.54 61.14 -14.50
N GLY A 342 -22.53 60.59 -13.76
CA GLY A 342 -22.59 59.25 -13.18
C GLY A 342 -22.22 58.12 -14.14
N TYR A 343 -21.72 58.41 -15.35
CA TYR A 343 -21.20 57.35 -16.24
C TYR A 343 -19.79 56.92 -15.79
N ILE A 344 -19.62 55.61 -15.69
CA ILE A 344 -18.32 54.98 -15.37
C ILE A 344 -17.76 54.39 -16.64
N THR A 345 -16.53 54.76 -17.00
CA THR A 345 -15.81 54.21 -18.14
C THR A 345 -14.48 53.60 -17.65
N VAL A 346 -14.19 52.38 -18.04
CA VAL A 346 -12.93 51.71 -17.76
C VAL A 346 -12.07 51.78 -19.01
N SER A 347 -10.85 52.30 -18.87
CA SER A 347 -9.83 52.34 -19.92
C SER A 347 -8.66 51.47 -19.54
N TYR A 348 -8.31 50.51 -20.38
CA TYR A 348 -7.15 49.66 -20.16
C TYR A 348 -5.86 50.39 -20.52
N THR A 349 -4.84 50.32 -19.68
CA THR A 349 -3.59 51.10 -19.83
C THR A 349 -2.77 50.70 -21.07
N HIS A 350 -2.98 49.52 -21.65
CA HIS A 350 -2.30 49.08 -22.86
C HIS A 350 -2.97 49.52 -24.18
N LEU A 351 -4.17 50.10 -24.11
CA LEU A 351 -4.85 50.66 -25.28
C LEU A 351 -4.35 52.09 -25.49
N THR A 352 -3.27 52.25 -26.27
CA THR A 352 -2.86 53.56 -26.78
C THR A 352 -3.91 54.04 -27.77
N LEU A 353 -4.53 55.20 -27.46
CA LEU A 353 -5.36 55.91 -28.42
C LEU A 353 -4.53 56.24 -29.68
N PRO A 354 -5.04 56.01 -30.88
CA PRO A 354 -4.34 56.44 -32.08
C PRO A 354 -4.20 57.97 -32.03
N THR A 355 -2.99 58.44 -31.82
CA THR A 355 -2.67 59.84 -32.01
C THR A 355 -2.94 60.21 -33.46
N LYS A 356 -4.04 60.93 -33.71
CA LYS A 356 -4.20 61.64 -34.98
C LYS A 356 -3.09 62.68 -35.06
N ALA A 357 -2.21 62.48 -36.06
CA ALA A 357 -1.35 63.54 -36.58
C ALA A 357 -2.16 64.59 -37.31
#